data_ac1951d54ab36c18c0dd2764538a5889
#
_entry.id   ac1951d54ab36c18c0dd2764538a5889
#
_cell.length_a   1.000
_cell.length_b   1.000
_cell.length_c   1.000
_cell.angle_alpha   90.00
_cell.angle_beta   90.00
_cell.angle_gamma   90.00
#
_symmetry.space_group_name_H-M   'P 1'
#
loop_
_entity.id
_entity.type
_entity.pdbx_description
1 polymer ?
#
loop_
_entity_poly.entity_id
_entity_poly.type
_entity_poly.pdbx_seq_one_letter_code
_entity_poly.pdbx_strand_id
1 'polypeptide(L)'
;MSEENLAASEKELSDAVDEVLSEATVVVDEVATLTSDLQRLQAEYANYRKRVDRDRVSTTEFAFAAVLMEFLPVLDDLDRAAEYGELTGGFKAVADRINATVEKLGLTKFADAPVAFNPEIHEALTHESSTEVTQPTASKILQPGYKYKERVIRPARVAVTDPQTTP
;
A
#
# COMPACT_ATOMS: atom_id res chain seq x y z
N MET A 1 30.71 -7.69 80.28
CA MET A 1 30.61 -7.91 78.82
C MET A 1 31.45 -6.81 78.20
N SER A 2 32.59 -7.19 77.62
CA SER A 2 33.60 -6.25 77.17
C SER A 2 33.19 -5.49 75.93
N GLU A 3 33.55 -4.23 75.78
CA GLU A 3 33.32 -3.34 74.64
C GLU A 3 33.75 -3.96 73.33
N GLU A 4 34.71 -4.85 73.28
CA GLU A 4 35.14 -5.63 72.11
C GLU A 4 34.02 -6.54 71.50
N ASN A 5 33.16 -7.11 72.34
CA ASN A 5 32.07 -8.00 71.87
C ASN A 5 30.90 -7.23 71.29
N LEU A 6 30.70 -6.00 71.74
CA LEU A 6 29.74 -5.08 71.18
C LEU A 6 30.19 -4.58 69.78
N ALA A 7 31.45 -4.19 69.65
CA ALA A 7 31.99 -3.71 68.35
C ALA A 7 32.07 -4.82 67.29
N ALA A 8 32.34 -6.08 67.69
CA ALA A 8 32.28 -7.22 66.74
C ALA A 8 30.84 -7.50 66.25
N SER A 9 29.89 -7.43 67.20
CA SER A 9 28.44 -7.61 66.80
C SER A 9 27.87 -6.49 65.91
N GLU A 10 28.31 -5.24 66.16
CA GLU A 10 27.94 -4.10 65.29
C GLU A 10 28.53 -4.21 63.90
N LYS A 11 29.77 -4.72 63.79
CA LYS A 11 30.41 -4.95 62.51
C LYS A 11 29.75 -6.08 61.73
N GLU A 12 29.40 -7.21 62.33
CA GLU A 12 28.66 -8.31 61.68
C GLU A 12 27.28 -7.88 61.21
N LEU A 13 26.58 -7.03 61.98
CA LEU A 13 25.32 -6.46 61.59
C LEU A 13 25.47 -5.50 60.39
N SER A 14 26.52 -4.68 60.39
CA SER A 14 26.80 -3.76 59.26
C SER A 14 27.14 -4.54 57.99
N ASP A 15 27.98 -5.55 58.06
CA ASP A 15 28.37 -6.39 56.93
C ASP A 15 27.15 -7.15 56.38
N ALA A 16 26.25 -7.66 57.21
CA ALA A 16 25.03 -8.34 56.81
C ALA A 16 24.00 -7.37 56.13
N VAL A 17 23.91 -6.13 56.63
CA VAL A 17 23.07 -5.08 56.03
C VAL A 17 23.60 -4.67 54.66
N ASP A 18 24.90 -4.51 54.51
CA ASP A 18 25.54 -4.16 53.24
C ASP A 18 25.39 -5.28 52.20
N GLU A 19 25.45 -6.55 52.60
CA GLU A 19 25.18 -7.70 51.73
C GLU A 19 23.74 -7.70 51.24
N VAL A 20 22.76 -7.52 52.13
CA VAL A 20 21.34 -7.45 51.77
C VAL A 20 21.03 -6.24 50.87
N LEU A 21 21.63 -5.10 51.12
CA LEU A 21 21.50 -3.91 50.27
C LEU A 21 22.10 -4.12 48.88
N SER A 22 23.23 -4.83 48.79
CA SER A 22 23.85 -5.18 47.51
C SER A 22 22.98 -6.14 46.69
N GLU A 23 22.44 -7.19 47.32
CA GLU A 23 21.50 -8.10 46.67
C GLU A 23 20.22 -7.39 46.23
N ALA A 24 19.67 -6.51 47.07
CA ALA A 24 18.48 -5.74 46.73
C ALA A 24 18.70 -4.80 45.54
N THR A 25 19.86 -4.17 45.44
CA THR A 25 20.19 -3.32 44.26
C THR A 25 20.31 -4.12 42.99
N VAL A 26 20.91 -5.30 43.01
CA VAL A 26 21.00 -6.19 41.83
C VAL A 26 19.62 -6.62 41.37
N VAL A 27 18.74 -7.01 42.31
CA VAL A 27 17.35 -7.40 41.96
C VAL A 27 16.55 -6.22 41.38
N VAL A 28 16.71 -5.02 41.90
CA VAL A 28 16.04 -3.81 41.39
C VAL A 28 16.51 -3.50 39.97
N ASP A 29 17.79 -3.60 39.67
CA ASP A 29 18.35 -3.38 38.33
C ASP A 29 17.86 -4.45 37.33
N GLU A 30 17.77 -5.71 37.74
CA GLU A 30 17.26 -6.79 36.95
C GLU A 30 15.75 -6.58 36.61
N VAL A 31 14.95 -6.21 37.59
CA VAL A 31 13.52 -5.87 37.41
C VAL A 31 13.37 -4.67 36.49
N ALA A 32 14.20 -3.64 36.61
CA ALA A 32 14.16 -2.48 35.70
C ALA A 32 14.50 -2.89 34.28
N THR A 33 15.50 -3.73 34.06
CA THR A 33 15.89 -4.25 32.74
C THR A 33 14.79 -5.07 32.14
N LEU A 34 14.21 -6.04 32.86
CA LEU A 34 13.11 -6.87 32.40
C LEU A 34 11.86 -6.04 32.10
N THR A 35 11.59 -5.00 32.89
CA THR A 35 10.46 -4.09 32.63
C THR A 35 10.67 -3.33 31.33
N SER A 36 11.88 -2.83 31.08
CA SER A 36 12.25 -2.15 29.83
C SER A 36 12.12 -3.08 28.62
N ASP A 37 12.60 -4.32 28.74
CA ASP A 37 12.48 -5.32 27.69
C ASP A 37 11.02 -5.69 27.38
N LEU A 38 10.18 -5.82 28.40
CA LEU A 38 8.75 -6.04 28.22
C LEU A 38 8.07 -4.86 27.52
N GLN A 39 8.38 -3.64 27.88
CA GLN A 39 7.84 -2.44 27.22
C GLN A 39 8.25 -2.38 25.75
N ARG A 40 9.52 -2.68 25.45
CA ARG A 40 10.03 -2.76 24.08
C ARG A 40 9.30 -3.83 23.29
N LEU A 41 9.18 -5.04 23.84
CA LEU A 41 8.49 -6.15 23.19
C LEU A 41 7.01 -5.85 22.93
N GLN A 42 6.33 -5.19 23.87
CA GLN A 42 4.95 -4.75 23.69
C GLN A 42 4.81 -3.74 22.53
N ALA A 43 5.74 -2.80 22.41
CA ALA A 43 5.77 -1.83 21.32
C ALA A 43 6.03 -2.51 19.96
N GLU A 44 6.99 -3.43 19.91
CA GLU A 44 7.28 -4.22 18.71
C GLU A 44 6.07 -5.07 18.28
N TYR A 45 5.40 -5.72 19.25
CA TYR A 45 4.20 -6.52 18.96
C TYR A 45 3.03 -5.67 18.47
N ALA A 46 2.83 -4.48 19.03
CA ALA A 46 1.80 -3.55 18.57
C ALA A 46 2.07 -3.10 17.12
N ASN A 47 3.33 -2.81 16.77
CA ASN A 47 3.73 -2.47 15.41
C ASN A 47 3.58 -3.66 14.46
N TYR A 48 3.94 -4.85 14.90
CA TYR A 48 3.73 -6.09 14.13
C TYR A 48 2.26 -6.32 13.81
N ARG A 49 1.36 -6.21 14.80
CA ARG A 49 -0.09 -6.33 14.57
C ARG A 49 -0.59 -5.34 13.52
N LYS A 50 -0.23 -4.06 13.65
CA LYS A 50 -0.63 -3.04 12.67
C LYS A 50 -0.13 -3.37 11.25
N ARG A 51 1.07 -3.94 11.13
CA ARG A 51 1.61 -4.38 9.84
C ARG A 51 0.84 -5.55 9.28
N VAL A 52 0.61 -6.59 10.08
CA VAL A 52 -0.15 -7.78 9.67
C VAL A 52 -1.57 -7.43 9.22
N ASP A 53 -2.26 -6.53 9.94
CA ASP A 53 -3.61 -6.10 9.56
C ASP A 53 -3.60 -5.34 8.22
N ARG A 54 -2.61 -4.48 7.97
CA ARG A 54 -2.43 -3.82 6.67
C ARG A 54 -2.12 -4.81 5.55
N ASP A 55 -1.23 -5.76 5.81
CA ASP A 55 -0.83 -6.77 4.83
C ASP A 55 -2.01 -7.67 4.44
N ARG A 56 -2.89 -8.02 5.39
CA ARG A 56 -4.13 -8.76 5.11
C ARG A 56 -5.07 -8.02 4.18
N VAL A 57 -5.32 -6.73 4.46
CA VAL A 57 -6.16 -5.88 3.60
C VAL A 57 -5.54 -5.78 2.21
N SER A 58 -4.25 -5.48 2.13
CA SER A 58 -3.52 -5.38 0.87
C SER A 58 -3.58 -6.69 0.08
N THR A 59 -3.34 -7.84 0.72
CA THR A 59 -3.41 -9.16 0.06
C THR A 59 -4.79 -9.42 -0.53
N THR A 60 -5.85 -9.08 0.20
CA THR A 60 -7.22 -9.22 -0.29
C THR A 60 -7.47 -8.32 -1.50
N GLU A 61 -7.03 -7.07 -1.46
CA GLU A 61 -7.15 -6.14 -2.59
C GLU A 61 -6.36 -6.60 -3.82
N PHE A 62 -5.16 -7.15 -3.63
CA PHE A 62 -4.38 -7.75 -4.71
C PHE A 62 -5.10 -8.93 -5.36
N ALA A 63 -5.71 -9.81 -4.56
CA ALA A 63 -6.46 -10.95 -5.09
C ALA A 63 -7.68 -10.50 -5.92
N PHE A 64 -8.42 -9.50 -5.43
CA PHE A 64 -9.53 -8.91 -6.20
C PHE A 64 -9.05 -8.23 -7.49
N ALA A 65 -7.97 -7.46 -7.42
CA ALA A 65 -7.39 -6.82 -8.59
C ALA A 65 -6.95 -7.85 -9.65
N ALA A 66 -6.37 -8.98 -9.24
CA ALA A 66 -6.00 -10.06 -10.15
C ALA A 66 -7.21 -10.65 -10.87
N VAL A 67 -8.31 -10.93 -10.15
CA VAL A 67 -9.55 -11.43 -10.78
C VAL A 67 -10.13 -10.40 -11.76
N LEU A 68 -10.16 -9.12 -11.38
CA LEU A 68 -10.65 -8.06 -12.27
C LEU A 68 -9.77 -7.90 -13.51
N MET A 69 -8.46 -8.10 -13.40
CA MET A 69 -7.53 -8.06 -14.53
C MET A 69 -7.86 -9.14 -15.57
N GLU A 70 -8.19 -10.35 -15.14
CA GLU A 70 -8.62 -11.43 -16.04
C GLU A 70 -9.97 -11.12 -16.72
N PHE A 71 -10.75 -10.21 -16.16
CA PHE A 71 -12.04 -9.79 -16.73
C PHE A 71 -11.92 -8.63 -17.74
N LEU A 72 -10.78 -7.92 -17.77
CA LEU A 72 -10.58 -6.75 -18.66
C LEU A 72 -10.75 -7.08 -20.15
N PRO A 73 -10.29 -8.24 -20.68
CA PRO A 73 -10.54 -8.56 -22.10
C PRO A 73 -12.02 -8.58 -22.48
N VAL A 74 -12.89 -9.04 -21.57
CA VAL A 74 -14.34 -9.04 -21.80
C VAL A 74 -14.87 -7.61 -21.91
N LEU A 75 -14.38 -6.69 -21.08
CA LEU A 75 -14.77 -5.27 -21.15
C LEU A 75 -14.25 -4.61 -22.42
N ASP A 76 -13.04 -4.96 -22.86
CA ASP A 76 -12.48 -4.47 -24.13
C ASP A 76 -13.30 -4.95 -25.34
N ASP A 77 -13.77 -6.21 -25.30
CA ASP A 77 -14.64 -6.75 -26.37
C ASP A 77 -16.01 -6.05 -26.39
N LEU A 78 -16.57 -5.73 -25.21
CA LEU A 78 -17.80 -4.93 -25.13
C LEU A 78 -17.60 -3.51 -25.66
N ASP A 79 -16.48 -2.86 -25.35
CA ASP A 79 -16.13 -1.55 -25.89
C ASP A 79 -16.03 -1.61 -27.44
N ARG A 80 -15.36 -2.62 -27.93
CA ARG A 80 -15.23 -2.84 -29.40
C ARG A 80 -16.58 -3.08 -30.06
N ALA A 81 -17.45 -3.90 -29.46
CA ALA A 81 -18.80 -4.11 -29.97
C ALA A 81 -19.62 -2.81 -29.95
N ALA A 82 -19.38 -1.92 -28.95
CA ALA A 82 -20.00 -0.61 -28.92
C ALA A 82 -19.55 0.28 -30.09
N GLU A 83 -18.23 0.30 -30.37
CA GLU A 83 -17.65 1.07 -31.50
C GLU A 83 -18.20 0.64 -32.87
N TYR A 84 -18.43 -0.67 -33.04
CA TYR A 84 -19.06 -1.21 -34.28
C TYR A 84 -20.60 -1.09 -34.33
N GLY A 85 -21.21 -0.53 -33.26
CA GLY A 85 -22.67 -0.39 -33.18
C GLY A 85 -23.43 -1.70 -32.96
N GLU A 86 -22.75 -2.75 -32.53
CA GLU A 86 -23.31 -4.09 -32.29
C GLU A 86 -24.01 -4.22 -30.92
N LEU A 87 -23.81 -3.27 -30.00
CA LEU A 87 -24.52 -3.25 -28.73
C LEU A 87 -25.97 -2.79 -28.89
N THR A 88 -26.83 -3.72 -29.29
CA THR A 88 -28.26 -3.44 -29.51
C THR A 88 -29.15 -4.38 -28.69
N GLY A 89 -30.39 -3.96 -28.42
CA GLY A 89 -31.39 -4.78 -27.74
C GLY A 89 -30.94 -5.42 -26.43
N GLY A 90 -31.11 -6.73 -26.31
CA GLY A 90 -30.76 -7.48 -25.13
C GLY A 90 -29.26 -7.52 -24.86
N PHE A 91 -28.41 -7.50 -25.88
CA PHE A 91 -26.96 -7.50 -25.72
C PHE A 91 -26.47 -6.20 -25.04
N LYS A 92 -27.05 -5.06 -25.43
CA LYS A 92 -26.77 -3.79 -24.74
C LYS A 92 -27.13 -3.85 -23.25
N ALA A 93 -28.28 -4.40 -22.90
CA ALA A 93 -28.71 -4.51 -21.52
C ALA A 93 -27.76 -5.39 -20.68
N VAL A 94 -27.21 -6.45 -21.28
CA VAL A 94 -26.19 -7.31 -20.61
C VAL A 94 -24.87 -6.55 -20.43
N ALA A 95 -24.41 -5.84 -21.46
CA ALA A 95 -23.17 -5.04 -21.39
C ALA A 95 -23.27 -3.94 -20.32
N ASP A 96 -24.37 -3.18 -20.31
CA ASP A 96 -24.64 -2.14 -19.31
C ASP A 96 -24.64 -2.73 -17.88
N ARG A 97 -25.20 -3.94 -17.70
CA ARG A 97 -25.23 -4.61 -16.42
C ARG A 97 -23.86 -5.10 -15.96
N ILE A 98 -23.04 -5.60 -16.87
CA ILE A 98 -21.66 -5.99 -16.60
C ILE A 98 -20.87 -4.75 -16.14
N ASN A 99 -20.92 -3.65 -16.92
CA ASN A 99 -20.24 -2.41 -16.58
C ASN A 99 -20.66 -1.89 -15.19
N ALA A 100 -21.97 -1.81 -14.91
CA ALA A 100 -22.48 -1.40 -13.62
C ALA A 100 -22.04 -2.33 -12.47
N THR A 101 -21.84 -3.61 -12.75
CA THR A 101 -21.39 -4.58 -11.73
C THR A 101 -19.93 -4.39 -11.40
N VAL A 102 -19.05 -4.24 -12.39
CA VAL A 102 -17.61 -4.04 -12.16
C VAL A 102 -17.34 -2.67 -11.51
N GLU A 103 -18.11 -1.64 -11.85
CA GLU A 103 -18.05 -0.34 -11.17
C GLU A 103 -18.41 -0.45 -9.67
N LYS A 104 -19.47 -1.19 -9.35
CA LYS A 104 -19.83 -1.46 -7.93
C LYS A 104 -18.76 -2.23 -7.16
N LEU A 105 -17.97 -3.06 -7.85
CA LEU A 105 -16.82 -3.75 -7.28
C LEU A 105 -15.62 -2.81 -7.09
N GLY A 106 -15.69 -1.57 -7.57
CA GLY A 106 -14.63 -0.56 -7.44
C GLY A 106 -13.67 -0.49 -8.61
N LEU A 107 -14.03 -1.10 -9.76
CA LEU A 107 -13.28 -0.93 -11.01
C LEU A 107 -13.70 0.38 -11.67
N THR A 108 -12.73 1.22 -12.02
CA THR A 108 -12.97 2.49 -12.73
C THR A 108 -12.17 2.51 -14.01
N LYS A 109 -12.88 2.73 -15.12
CA LYS A 109 -12.29 2.95 -16.44
C LYS A 109 -11.82 4.40 -16.55
N PHE A 110 -10.66 4.61 -17.14
CA PHE A 110 -10.20 5.93 -17.57
C PHE A 110 -9.71 5.89 -19.01
N ALA A 111 -10.23 6.80 -19.80
CA ALA A 111 -9.99 6.86 -21.23
C ALA A 111 -10.13 8.31 -21.73
N ASP A 112 -9.59 9.26 -20.97
CA ASP A 112 -9.67 10.67 -21.32
C ASP A 112 -8.54 11.03 -22.29
N ALA A 113 -8.90 11.67 -23.40
CA ALA A 113 -7.96 12.24 -24.36
C ALA A 113 -8.64 13.43 -25.09
N PRO A 114 -7.91 14.52 -25.41
CA PRO A 114 -6.47 14.72 -25.11
C PRO A 114 -6.21 15.15 -23.65
N VAL A 115 -5.18 14.56 -23.02
CA VAL A 115 -4.71 14.94 -21.67
C VAL A 115 -3.19 14.92 -21.62
N ALA A 116 -2.60 15.61 -20.64
CA ALA A 116 -1.17 15.54 -20.42
C ALA A 116 -0.72 14.08 -20.19
N PHE A 117 0.35 13.67 -20.84
CA PHE A 117 0.90 12.33 -20.65
C PHE A 117 1.43 12.16 -19.23
N ASN A 118 0.98 11.10 -18.58
CA ASN A 118 1.47 10.72 -17.24
C ASN A 118 1.93 9.26 -17.26
N PRO A 119 3.24 9.00 -17.09
CA PRO A 119 3.79 7.63 -17.11
C PRO A 119 3.23 6.69 -16.03
N GLU A 120 2.63 7.23 -14.95
CA GLU A 120 2.06 6.40 -13.89
C GLU A 120 0.76 5.70 -14.31
N ILE A 121 0.05 6.29 -15.28
CA ILE A 121 -1.29 5.81 -15.72
C ILE A 121 -1.37 5.57 -17.23
N HIS A 122 -0.38 6.04 -18.00
CA HIS A 122 -0.37 5.91 -19.46
C HIS A 122 0.84 5.10 -19.94
N GLU A 123 0.62 4.23 -20.89
CA GLU A 123 1.63 3.50 -21.67
C GLU A 123 1.63 4.03 -23.10
N ALA A 124 2.70 4.73 -23.50
CA ALA A 124 2.83 5.25 -24.85
C ALA A 124 3.18 4.13 -25.84
N LEU A 125 2.33 3.88 -26.83
CA LEU A 125 2.61 2.92 -27.90
C LEU A 125 3.16 3.58 -29.16
N THR A 126 2.71 4.80 -29.46
CA THR A 126 3.16 5.57 -30.63
C THR A 126 3.49 6.98 -30.22
N HIS A 127 4.50 7.55 -30.90
CA HIS A 127 4.93 8.92 -30.71
C HIS A 127 4.82 9.68 -32.02
N GLU A 128 4.21 10.85 -31.96
CA GLU A 128 4.11 11.81 -33.06
C GLU A 128 4.61 13.16 -32.57
N SER A 129 5.13 13.99 -33.46
CA SER A 129 5.58 15.34 -33.11
C SER A 129 4.64 16.37 -33.74
N SER A 130 4.21 17.38 -32.98
CA SER A 130 3.36 18.46 -33.47
C SER A 130 3.76 19.80 -32.84
N THR A 131 3.54 20.87 -33.60
CA THR A 131 3.69 22.25 -33.12
C THR A 131 2.48 22.73 -32.31
N GLU A 132 1.38 21.96 -32.28
CA GLU A 132 0.14 22.32 -31.59
C GLU A 132 0.18 22.04 -30.09
N VAL A 133 1.10 21.20 -29.64
CA VAL A 133 1.23 20.83 -28.21
C VAL A 133 2.48 21.47 -27.60
N THR A 134 2.37 21.91 -26.35
CA THR A 134 3.48 22.54 -25.60
C THR A 134 4.13 21.56 -24.63
N GLN A 135 3.53 20.41 -24.40
CA GLN A 135 4.02 19.34 -23.53
C GLN A 135 3.58 17.98 -24.09
N PRO A 136 4.27 16.89 -23.71
CA PRO A 136 3.85 15.54 -24.10
C PRO A 136 2.40 15.31 -23.73
N THR A 137 1.58 14.97 -24.73
CA THR A 137 0.13 14.86 -24.59
C THR A 137 -0.34 13.50 -25.10
N ALA A 138 -1.11 12.78 -24.30
CA ALA A 138 -1.85 11.61 -24.75
C ALA A 138 -2.97 12.09 -25.67
N SER A 139 -2.73 12.06 -26.99
CA SER A 139 -3.64 12.60 -28.00
C SER A 139 -4.80 11.66 -28.33
N LYS A 140 -4.56 10.37 -28.23
CA LYS A 140 -5.57 9.34 -28.51
C LYS A 140 -5.42 8.15 -27.59
N ILE A 141 -6.54 7.65 -27.08
CA ILE A 141 -6.59 6.37 -26.37
C ILE A 141 -6.73 5.24 -27.41
N LEU A 142 -5.78 4.30 -27.36
CA LEU A 142 -5.78 3.09 -28.18
C LEU A 142 -6.43 1.92 -27.43
N GLN A 143 -6.24 1.90 -26.10
CA GLN A 143 -6.88 0.95 -25.20
C GLN A 143 -7.11 1.62 -23.85
N PRO A 144 -8.32 1.52 -23.27
CA PRO A 144 -8.63 2.18 -22.01
C PRO A 144 -7.82 1.59 -20.84
N GLY A 145 -7.47 2.46 -19.89
CA GLY A 145 -6.89 2.07 -18.62
C GLY A 145 -7.95 1.76 -17.60
N TYR A 146 -7.57 0.99 -16.57
CA TYR A 146 -8.45 0.63 -15.48
C TYR A 146 -7.76 0.77 -14.12
N LYS A 147 -8.51 1.28 -13.15
CA LYS A 147 -8.12 1.35 -11.73
C LYS A 147 -9.06 0.48 -10.91
N TYR A 148 -8.50 -0.19 -9.93
CA TYR A 148 -9.26 -0.80 -8.85
C TYR A 148 -9.02 0.03 -7.58
N LYS A 149 -10.04 0.72 -7.11
CA LYS A 149 -9.91 1.76 -6.09
C LYS A 149 -8.83 2.79 -6.52
N GLU A 150 -7.79 2.98 -5.71
CA GLU A 150 -6.68 3.90 -6.02
C GLU A 150 -5.54 3.28 -6.84
N ARG A 151 -5.61 1.98 -7.12
CA ARG A 151 -4.55 1.25 -7.80
C ARG A 151 -4.79 1.12 -9.29
N VAL A 152 -3.86 1.55 -10.11
CA VAL A 152 -3.84 1.23 -11.55
C VAL A 152 -3.55 -0.25 -11.72
N ILE A 153 -4.50 -0.99 -12.32
CA ILE A 153 -4.35 -2.42 -12.64
C ILE A 153 -3.96 -2.63 -14.10
N ARG A 154 -4.31 -1.66 -14.97
CA ARG A 154 -3.85 -1.59 -16.34
C ARG A 154 -3.71 -0.13 -16.75
N PRO A 155 -2.53 0.32 -17.21
CA PRO A 155 -2.38 1.66 -17.78
C PRO A 155 -3.18 1.81 -19.06
N ALA A 156 -3.60 3.04 -19.38
CA ALA A 156 -4.20 3.33 -20.67
C ALA A 156 -3.09 3.33 -21.73
N ARG A 157 -3.30 2.60 -22.82
CA ARG A 157 -2.42 2.63 -23.98
C ARG A 157 -2.78 3.77 -24.89
N VAL A 158 -1.82 4.64 -25.15
CA VAL A 158 -2.07 5.93 -25.80
C VAL A 158 -1.11 6.18 -26.96
N ALA A 159 -1.56 6.98 -27.91
CA ALA A 159 -0.69 7.69 -28.82
C ALA A 159 -0.28 9.00 -28.13
N VAL A 160 1.02 9.29 -28.11
CA VAL A 160 1.57 10.52 -27.51
C VAL A 160 1.99 11.47 -28.60
N THR A 161 1.60 12.72 -28.46
CA THR A 161 2.10 13.82 -29.28
C THR A 161 3.09 14.64 -28.47
N ASP A 162 4.33 14.68 -28.94
CA ASP A 162 5.41 15.46 -28.34
C ASP A 162 5.51 16.84 -29.00
N PRO A 163 5.88 17.89 -28.25
CA PRO A 163 6.11 19.21 -28.82
C PRO A 163 7.27 19.15 -29.80
N GLN A 164 7.04 19.67 -31.00
CA GLN A 164 8.10 19.81 -32.01
C GLN A 164 9.03 20.93 -31.58
N THR A 165 10.22 20.58 -31.10
CA THR A 165 11.27 21.56 -30.85
C THR A 165 11.80 22.06 -32.20
N THR A 166 11.38 23.26 -32.61
CA THR A 166 11.99 23.92 -33.77
C THR A 166 13.41 24.30 -33.39
N PRO A 167 14.46 23.91 -34.16
CA PRO A 167 15.84 24.26 -33.89
C PRO A 167 16.09 25.76 -34.04
#